data_87e98674a13448a96d90cda00a90f195
#
_entry.id   87e98674a13448a96d90cda00a90f195
#
_cell.length_a   1.000
_cell.length_b   1.000
_cell.length_c   1.000
_cell.angle_alpha   90.00
_cell.angle_beta   90.00
_cell.angle_gamma   90.00
#
_symmetry.space_group_name_H-M   'P 1'
#
loop_
_entity.id
_entity.type
_entity.pdbx_description
1 polymer ?
#
loop_
_entity_poly.entity_id
_entity_poly.type
_entity_poly.pdbx_seq_one_letter_code
_entity_poly.pdbx_strand_id
1 'polypeptide(L)'
;MNYLSLTNFVMLYTYLKKIKDADEKKRTIEHLIQLRRQLDDEIPGKTAEGTLLLATWNIRQFTDNRRPESYMYIAEILSRLDLVAIQEVKEQMKGLEEVMKILGKNWAFIATDVTEGKEGNGERIAFLYDTNKVSFKNIAGEIVLPSDNLIQGVQFARSPFCVAFQSGWFKFFLTTVHIIYGSTKEALAKREEEIKAIATFLSNRAQNEEASYIILGDFNIPKAGDKFMNALESGGFRIPSHIKKHPTNFGKEIKHYDQIAFNLHSEYDIDILDENSRVRSGAFDFTKSVYRDEDYEDYIPFMTKDVSVPNPDKPGKNMKVKVERTGEEAMTYFHDTYRIDQMSDHKPLWVELKVDFSDQYIEKLRQEVSK
;
A
#
# COMPACT_ATOMS: atom_id res chain seq x y z
N MET A 1 27.14 20.93 17.54
CA MET A 1 25.78 21.47 17.66
C MET A 1 25.04 21.01 16.43
N ASN A 2 24.30 19.90 16.54
CA ASN A 2 23.50 19.39 15.42
C ASN A 2 22.20 20.17 15.38
N TYR A 3 22.04 20.99 14.37
CA TYR A 3 20.73 21.55 14.02
C TYR A 3 19.87 20.41 13.49
N LEU A 4 19.00 19.88 14.33
CA LEU A 4 17.86 19.08 13.92
C LEU A 4 17.00 19.95 12.99
N SER A 5 16.95 19.60 11.71
CA SER A 5 16.01 20.20 10.78
C SER A 5 14.61 19.79 11.25
N LEU A 6 13.93 20.72 11.88
CA LEU A 6 12.52 20.64 12.22
C LEU A 6 11.69 20.76 10.94
N THR A 7 11.68 19.73 10.11
CA THR A 7 10.56 19.53 9.22
C THR A 7 9.38 19.15 10.09
N ASN A 8 8.43 20.09 10.27
CA ASN A 8 7.29 19.98 11.16
C ASN A 8 6.34 18.87 10.71
N PHE A 9 6.68 17.63 11.00
CA PHE A 9 5.77 16.49 10.95
C PHE A 9 4.91 16.54 12.21
N VAL A 10 3.78 17.19 12.15
CA VAL A 10 2.85 17.18 13.27
C VAL A 10 1.74 16.18 12.95
N MET A 11 2.01 14.89 13.17
CA MET A 11 0.93 13.93 13.35
C MET A 11 0.05 14.37 14.54
N LEU A 12 -1.25 14.33 14.32
CA LEU A 12 -2.19 14.81 15.36
C LEU A 12 -2.46 13.73 16.40
N TYR A 13 -1.50 13.44 17.30
CA TYR A 13 -1.70 12.53 18.44
C TYR A 13 -2.85 12.96 19.38
N THR A 14 -3.46 14.11 19.15
CA THR A 14 -4.72 14.49 19.81
C THR A 14 -5.84 13.47 19.57
N TYR A 15 -5.73 12.64 18.55
CA TYR A 15 -6.62 11.50 18.32
C TYR A 15 -6.64 10.49 19.48
N LEU A 16 -5.58 10.35 20.27
CA LEU A 16 -5.55 9.56 21.51
C LEU A 16 -6.65 9.98 22.51
N LYS A 17 -7.16 11.22 22.41
CA LYS A 17 -8.30 11.69 23.22
C LYS A 17 -9.62 11.00 22.87
N LYS A 18 -9.72 10.38 21.68
CA LYS A 18 -10.91 9.59 21.30
C LYS A 18 -11.01 8.28 22.08
N ILE A 19 -9.87 7.72 22.51
CA ILE A 19 -9.84 6.52 23.36
C ILE A 19 -10.19 6.93 24.78
N LYS A 20 -11.34 6.45 25.27
CA LYS A 20 -11.90 6.82 26.58
C LYS A 20 -11.39 5.96 27.71
N ASP A 21 -11.24 4.66 27.46
CA ASP A 21 -10.71 3.72 28.41
C ASP A 21 -9.23 4.00 28.69
N ALA A 22 -8.81 3.97 29.95
CA ALA A 22 -7.46 4.35 30.36
C ALA A 22 -6.44 3.27 30.02
N ASP A 23 -6.81 2.00 30.17
CA ASP A 23 -5.92 0.86 29.91
C ASP A 23 -5.73 0.68 28.41
N GLU A 24 -6.82 0.79 27.64
CA GLU A 24 -6.75 0.81 26.18
C GLU A 24 -5.88 1.95 25.66
N LYS A 25 -6.03 3.15 26.21
CA LYS A 25 -5.19 4.29 25.84
C LYS A 25 -3.73 4.08 26.17
N LYS A 26 -3.43 3.53 27.35
CA LYS A 26 -2.06 3.21 27.76
C LYS A 26 -1.43 2.19 26.80
N ARG A 27 -2.13 1.09 26.52
CA ARG A 27 -1.69 0.07 25.55
C ARG A 27 -1.43 0.69 24.17
N THR A 28 -2.35 1.52 23.67
CA THR A 28 -2.19 2.20 22.37
C THR A 28 -0.93 3.07 22.34
N ILE A 29 -0.63 3.80 23.40
CA ILE A 29 0.58 4.63 23.51
C ILE A 29 1.83 3.77 23.51
N GLU A 30 1.85 2.68 24.27
CA GLU A 30 2.98 1.75 24.33
C GLU A 30 3.25 1.11 22.97
N HIS A 31 2.21 0.65 22.28
CA HIS A 31 2.32 0.11 20.93
C HIS A 31 2.78 1.15 19.91
N LEU A 32 2.31 2.40 19.97
CA LEU A 32 2.79 3.48 19.12
C LEU A 32 4.30 3.74 19.34
N ILE A 33 4.77 3.71 20.59
CA ILE A 33 6.20 3.87 20.90
C ILE A 33 7.01 2.72 20.28
N GLN A 34 6.53 1.48 20.40
CA GLN A 34 7.19 0.31 19.81
C GLN A 34 7.18 0.38 18.29
N LEU A 35 6.02 0.71 17.69
CA LEU A 35 5.86 0.87 16.24
C LEU A 35 6.83 1.94 15.69
N ARG A 36 6.96 3.08 16.36
CA ARG A 36 7.89 4.14 15.95
C ARG A 36 9.35 3.67 15.96
N ARG A 37 9.75 2.92 17.00
CA ARG A 37 11.10 2.35 17.08
C ARG A 37 11.36 1.37 15.94
N GLN A 38 10.40 0.45 15.68
CA GLN A 38 10.52 -0.49 14.58
C GLN A 38 10.59 0.22 13.22
N LEU A 39 9.78 1.27 13.02
CA LEU A 39 9.81 2.08 11.81
C LEU A 39 11.15 2.82 11.64
N ASP A 40 11.72 3.35 12.72
CA ASP A 40 13.05 3.99 12.70
C ASP A 40 14.18 2.99 12.36
N ASP A 41 14.04 1.74 12.78
CA ASP A 41 15.03 0.68 12.53
C ASP A 41 14.90 0.07 11.11
N GLU A 42 13.66 -0.12 10.60
CA GLU A 42 13.42 -0.87 9.36
C GLU A 42 13.23 0.02 8.13
N ILE A 43 12.74 1.26 8.27
CA ILE A 43 12.50 2.19 7.15
C ILE A 43 13.47 3.37 7.23
N PRO A 44 14.13 3.74 6.13
CA PRO A 44 15.03 4.90 6.11
C PRO A 44 14.35 6.18 6.56
N GLY A 45 15.11 7.05 7.22
CA GLY A 45 14.62 8.40 7.54
C GLY A 45 14.33 9.20 6.26
N LYS A 46 13.23 9.94 6.26
CA LYS A 46 12.88 10.83 5.14
C LYS A 46 13.94 11.90 4.93
N THR A 47 14.32 12.13 3.69
CA THR A 47 15.22 13.23 3.30
C THR A 47 14.43 14.39 2.73
N ALA A 48 14.99 15.61 2.78
CA ALA A 48 14.33 16.77 2.17
C ALA A 48 14.32 16.66 0.64
N GLU A 49 15.43 16.27 0.02
CA GLU A 49 15.64 16.33 -1.42
C GLU A 49 16.26 15.08 -2.04
N GLY A 50 17.04 14.31 -1.29
CA GLY A 50 17.91 13.26 -1.84
C GLY A 50 17.18 12.00 -2.32
N THR A 51 16.16 11.55 -1.58
CA THR A 51 15.47 10.27 -1.84
C THR A 51 13.97 10.40 -1.73
N LEU A 52 13.22 9.49 -2.37
CA LEU A 52 11.78 9.31 -2.29
C LEU A 52 11.47 7.92 -1.71
N LEU A 53 10.71 7.86 -0.63
CA LEU A 53 10.17 6.62 -0.08
C LEU A 53 8.82 6.33 -0.72
N LEU A 54 8.82 5.45 -1.74
CA LEU A 54 7.65 5.02 -2.49
C LEU A 54 7.14 3.69 -1.94
N ALA A 55 5.82 3.53 -1.81
CA ALA A 55 5.22 2.29 -1.32
C ALA A 55 3.88 1.96 -1.99
N THR A 56 3.47 0.69 -1.81
CA THR A 56 2.12 0.21 -2.06
C THR A 56 1.63 -0.57 -0.86
N TRP A 57 0.35 -0.43 -0.54
CA TRP A 57 -0.29 -1.17 0.54
C TRP A 57 -1.77 -1.43 0.26
N ASN A 58 -2.12 -2.69 0.07
CA ASN A 58 -3.52 -3.08 0.12
C ASN A 58 -3.96 -3.03 1.60
N ILE A 59 -4.80 -2.04 1.96
CA ILE A 59 -5.38 -1.94 3.30
C ILE A 59 -6.76 -2.56 3.26
N ARG A 60 -6.80 -3.88 3.52
CA ARG A 60 -7.99 -4.73 3.41
C ARG A 60 -9.28 -4.00 3.80
N GLN A 61 -10.25 -3.92 2.87
CA GLN A 61 -11.56 -3.32 3.08
C GLN A 61 -11.51 -2.02 3.89
N PHE A 62 -10.78 -1.01 3.41
CA PHE A 62 -10.49 0.20 4.16
C PHE A 62 -11.74 1.05 4.44
N THR A 63 -12.44 0.70 5.52
CA THR A 63 -13.69 1.32 6.01
C THR A 63 -13.45 2.08 7.32
N ASP A 64 -14.55 2.61 7.92
CA ASP A 64 -14.59 3.23 9.24
C ASP A 64 -14.93 2.24 10.39
N ASN A 65 -14.90 0.93 10.13
CA ASN A 65 -15.27 -0.10 11.12
C ASN A 65 -14.11 -0.55 12.01
N ARG A 66 -12.94 0.09 11.88
CA ARG A 66 -11.76 -0.24 12.68
C ARG A 66 -11.81 0.46 14.03
N ARG A 67 -11.05 -0.07 14.96
CA ARG A 67 -10.83 0.57 16.26
C ARG A 67 -10.05 1.89 16.08
N PRO A 68 -10.22 2.88 16.98
CA PRO A 68 -9.52 4.16 16.89
C PRO A 68 -7.98 4.03 16.78
N GLU A 69 -7.40 3.08 17.53
CA GLU A 69 -5.96 2.82 17.52
C GLU A 69 -5.45 2.31 16.18
N SER A 70 -6.26 1.55 15.44
CA SER A 70 -5.88 1.04 14.11
C SER A 70 -5.59 2.18 13.14
N TYR A 71 -6.43 3.23 13.11
CA TYR A 71 -6.18 4.40 12.27
C TYR A 71 -4.90 5.13 12.65
N MET A 72 -4.56 5.15 13.95
CA MET A 72 -3.32 5.75 14.42
C MET A 72 -2.09 4.94 13.99
N TYR A 73 -2.17 3.61 14.08
CA TYR A 73 -1.08 2.73 13.63
C TYR A 73 -0.89 2.80 12.11
N ILE A 74 -1.98 2.78 11.35
CA ILE A 74 -1.94 2.96 9.89
C ILE A 74 -1.34 4.32 9.54
N ALA A 75 -1.78 5.40 10.18
CA ALA A 75 -1.24 6.73 9.93
C ALA A 75 0.25 6.85 10.31
N GLU A 76 0.69 6.22 11.41
CA GLU A 76 2.09 6.22 11.82
C GLU A 76 2.97 5.52 10.77
N ILE A 77 2.53 4.38 10.24
CA ILE A 77 3.24 3.67 9.16
C ILE A 77 3.31 4.55 7.90
N LEU A 78 2.19 5.10 7.46
CA LEU A 78 2.12 5.94 6.26
C LEU A 78 2.97 7.20 6.39
N SER A 79 3.05 7.78 7.59
CA SER A 79 3.84 8.99 7.84
C SER A 79 5.35 8.84 7.56
N ARG A 80 5.85 7.60 7.55
CA ARG A 80 7.26 7.29 7.25
C ARG A 80 7.58 7.25 5.76
N LEU A 81 6.54 7.25 4.92
CA LEU A 81 6.64 7.16 3.48
C LEU A 81 6.36 8.54 2.85
N ASP A 82 6.76 8.75 1.60
CA ASP A 82 6.54 10.02 0.90
C ASP A 82 5.37 9.94 -0.08
N LEU A 83 5.20 8.79 -0.74
CA LEU A 83 4.15 8.53 -1.72
C LEU A 83 3.70 7.07 -1.60
N VAL A 84 2.42 6.84 -1.40
CA VAL A 84 1.86 5.50 -1.17
C VAL A 84 0.64 5.27 -2.05
N ALA A 85 0.62 4.14 -2.75
CA ALA A 85 -0.59 3.64 -3.39
C ALA A 85 -1.36 2.76 -2.41
N ILE A 86 -2.65 3.03 -2.28
CA ILE A 86 -3.57 2.29 -1.38
C ILE A 86 -4.62 1.60 -2.23
N GLN A 87 -4.81 0.30 -2.02
CA GLN A 87 -5.87 -0.50 -2.61
C GLN A 87 -6.97 -0.80 -1.58
N GLU A 88 -8.13 -1.23 -2.05
CA GLU A 88 -9.32 -1.56 -1.27
C GLU A 88 -9.92 -0.40 -0.45
N VAL A 89 -9.72 0.84 -0.87
CA VAL A 89 -10.45 1.98 -0.30
C VAL A 89 -11.93 1.81 -0.64
N LYS A 90 -12.79 1.76 0.38
CA LYS A 90 -14.24 1.55 0.13
C LYS A 90 -14.92 2.83 -0.33
N GLU A 91 -16.05 2.66 -1.01
CA GLU A 91 -16.84 3.69 -1.68
C GLU A 91 -16.91 5.02 -0.91
N GLN A 92 -17.23 4.95 0.39
CA GLN A 92 -17.43 6.14 1.22
C GLN A 92 -16.14 6.80 1.70
N MET A 93 -14.97 6.22 1.48
CA MET A 93 -13.63 6.71 1.86
C MET A 93 -13.43 7.05 3.34
N LYS A 94 -14.35 6.73 4.23
CA LYS A 94 -14.31 7.15 5.63
C LYS A 94 -13.04 6.69 6.37
N GLY A 95 -12.56 5.46 6.11
CA GLY A 95 -11.31 4.98 6.69
C GLY A 95 -10.12 5.82 6.25
N LEU A 96 -10.04 6.14 4.96
CA LEU A 96 -9.02 7.02 4.41
C LEU A 96 -9.08 8.42 5.02
N GLU A 97 -10.29 9.00 5.14
CA GLU A 97 -10.48 10.33 5.73
C GLU A 97 -10.06 10.38 7.21
N GLU A 98 -10.30 9.32 8.00
CA GLU A 98 -9.83 9.26 9.39
C GLU A 98 -8.30 9.26 9.46
N VAL A 99 -7.62 8.50 8.60
CA VAL A 99 -6.16 8.49 8.51
C VAL A 99 -5.62 9.85 8.04
N MET A 100 -6.23 10.47 7.03
CA MET A 100 -5.82 11.80 6.55
C MET A 100 -5.94 12.88 7.61
N LYS A 101 -6.97 12.82 8.48
CA LYS A 101 -7.10 13.73 9.63
C LYS A 101 -5.95 13.57 10.63
N ILE A 102 -5.43 12.34 10.81
CA ILE A 102 -4.30 12.06 11.70
C ILE A 102 -2.96 12.49 11.08
N LEU A 103 -2.77 12.23 9.79
CA LEU A 103 -1.58 12.65 9.04
C LEU A 103 -1.42 14.17 8.96
N GLY A 104 -2.54 14.90 8.90
CA GLY A 104 -2.57 16.36 8.94
C GLY A 104 -2.39 17.04 7.58
N LYS A 105 -2.26 18.36 7.62
CA LYS A 105 -2.42 19.26 6.46
C LYS A 105 -1.38 19.12 5.34
N ASN A 106 -0.24 18.52 5.63
CA ASN A 106 0.84 18.36 4.65
C ASN A 106 0.65 17.09 3.79
N TRP A 107 -0.42 16.36 4.02
CA TRP A 107 -0.77 15.19 3.23
C TRP A 107 -1.96 15.47 2.33
N ALA A 108 -1.87 14.96 1.11
CA ALA A 108 -2.96 14.98 0.14
C ALA A 108 -3.21 13.58 -0.42
N PHE A 109 -4.38 13.39 -1.01
CA PHE A 109 -4.67 12.16 -1.74
C PHE A 109 -5.38 12.44 -3.07
N ILE A 110 -5.26 11.50 -3.99
CA ILE A 110 -5.99 11.44 -5.26
C ILE A 110 -6.56 10.03 -5.37
N ALA A 111 -7.85 9.90 -5.62
CA ALA A 111 -8.53 8.61 -5.69
C ALA A 111 -9.33 8.48 -6.99
N THR A 112 -9.55 7.23 -7.43
CA THR A 112 -10.45 6.88 -8.54
C THR A 112 -11.90 7.11 -8.17
N ASP A 113 -12.78 7.02 -9.14
CA ASP A 113 -14.18 6.71 -8.87
C ASP A 113 -14.35 5.27 -8.37
N VAL A 114 -15.55 4.92 -7.93
CA VAL A 114 -15.88 3.56 -7.48
C VAL A 114 -15.88 2.61 -8.67
N THR A 115 -15.13 1.51 -8.54
CA THR A 115 -15.25 0.43 -9.51
C THR A 115 -16.51 -0.39 -9.19
N GLU A 116 -17.53 -0.20 -9.99
CA GLU A 116 -18.79 -0.92 -9.87
C GLU A 116 -18.72 -2.34 -10.49
N GLY A 117 -19.75 -3.12 -10.25
CA GLY A 117 -19.86 -4.48 -10.76
C GLY A 117 -19.29 -5.53 -9.81
N LYS A 118 -19.54 -6.79 -10.12
CA LYS A 118 -19.23 -7.93 -9.24
C LYS A 118 -17.74 -8.09 -8.96
N GLU A 119 -16.91 -7.82 -9.95
CA GLU A 119 -15.44 -7.94 -9.82
C GLU A 119 -14.79 -6.65 -9.27
N GLY A 120 -15.48 -5.50 -9.38
CA GLY A 120 -15.04 -4.20 -8.87
C GLY A 120 -15.17 -4.08 -7.35
N ASN A 121 -16.10 -4.81 -6.73
CA ASN A 121 -16.29 -4.92 -5.28
C ASN A 121 -16.55 -3.58 -4.56
N GLY A 122 -17.00 -2.54 -5.27
CA GLY A 122 -17.25 -1.20 -4.71
C GLY A 122 -15.98 -0.56 -4.15
N GLU A 123 -14.84 -0.77 -4.82
CA GLU A 123 -13.52 -0.32 -4.36
C GLU A 123 -13.04 0.89 -5.17
N ARG A 124 -12.26 1.72 -4.50
CA ARG A 124 -11.42 2.77 -5.07
C ARG A 124 -9.95 2.43 -4.86
N ILE A 125 -9.11 2.99 -5.69
CA ILE A 125 -7.67 3.02 -5.52
C ILE A 125 -7.26 4.46 -5.28
N ALA A 126 -6.28 4.69 -4.37
CA ALA A 126 -5.85 6.03 -4.04
C ALA A 126 -4.32 6.13 -3.99
N PHE A 127 -3.80 7.34 -4.26
CA PHE A 127 -2.43 7.74 -3.92
C PHE A 127 -2.49 8.75 -2.78
N LEU A 128 -1.71 8.49 -1.72
CA LEU A 128 -1.47 9.42 -0.63
C LEU A 128 -0.04 9.93 -0.74
N TYR A 129 0.16 11.23 -0.54
CA TYR A 129 1.49 11.82 -0.67
C TYR A 129 1.72 13.01 0.25
N ASP A 130 2.97 13.14 0.68
CA ASP A 130 3.47 14.29 1.43
C ASP A 130 3.72 15.46 0.46
N THR A 131 2.92 16.51 0.56
CA THR A 131 2.97 17.67 -0.33
C THR A 131 4.24 18.51 -0.18
N ASN A 132 5.01 18.32 0.89
CA ASN A 132 6.33 18.95 1.02
C ASN A 132 7.39 18.27 0.15
N LYS A 133 7.15 17.02 -0.27
CA LYS A 133 8.11 16.18 -0.97
C LYS A 133 7.70 15.83 -2.39
N VAL A 134 6.40 15.64 -2.60
CA VAL A 134 5.83 15.14 -3.86
C VAL A 134 4.86 16.18 -4.44
N SER A 135 5.05 16.50 -5.71
CA SER A 135 4.19 17.41 -6.47
C SER A 135 3.33 16.61 -7.45
N PHE A 136 2.02 16.77 -7.36
CA PHE A 136 1.08 16.31 -8.38
C PHE A 136 1.18 17.18 -9.63
N LYS A 137 1.31 16.55 -10.82
CA LYS A 137 1.53 17.26 -12.09
C LYS A 137 0.26 17.51 -12.89
N ASN A 138 -0.90 17.47 -12.24
CA ASN A 138 -2.23 17.74 -12.81
C ASN A 138 -2.66 16.77 -13.94
N ILE A 139 -2.06 15.59 -14.00
CA ILE A 139 -2.47 14.48 -14.89
C ILE A 139 -2.82 13.30 -14.02
N ALA A 140 -4.08 12.88 -14.06
CA ALA A 140 -4.59 11.70 -13.39
C ALA A 140 -5.71 11.09 -14.23
N GLY A 141 -5.76 9.77 -14.33
CA GLY A 141 -6.81 9.09 -15.07
C GLY A 141 -6.78 7.57 -14.89
N GLU A 142 -7.94 6.98 -15.05
CA GLU A 142 -8.06 5.53 -15.13
C GLU A 142 -7.65 5.04 -16.52
N ILE A 143 -6.96 3.89 -16.54
CA ILE A 143 -6.50 3.27 -17.79
C ILE A 143 -7.65 2.47 -18.39
N VAL A 144 -8.02 2.82 -19.61
CA VAL A 144 -8.99 2.10 -20.45
C VAL A 144 -8.25 1.56 -21.68
N LEU A 145 -8.32 0.25 -21.90
CA LEU A 145 -7.69 -0.38 -23.06
C LEU A 145 -8.44 -0.06 -24.36
N PRO A 146 -7.70 0.18 -25.46
CA PRO A 146 -8.29 0.24 -26.79
C PRO A 146 -9.04 -1.06 -27.16
N SER A 147 -10.03 -0.97 -28.05
CA SER A 147 -10.85 -2.13 -28.49
C SER A 147 -10.05 -3.34 -28.93
N ASP A 148 -8.90 -3.09 -29.54
CA ASP A 148 -8.03 -4.14 -30.10
C ASP A 148 -7.14 -4.82 -29.05
N ASN A 149 -7.11 -4.28 -27.82
CA ASN A 149 -6.23 -4.74 -26.73
C ASN A 149 -7.03 -5.23 -25.51
N LEU A 150 -8.34 -5.49 -25.67
CA LEU A 150 -9.20 -5.98 -24.60
C LEU A 150 -8.76 -7.35 -24.07
N ILE A 151 -8.90 -7.56 -22.78
CA ILE A 151 -8.60 -8.80 -22.07
C ILE A 151 -9.77 -9.77 -22.28
N GLN A 152 -9.64 -10.76 -23.13
CA GLN A 152 -10.72 -11.68 -23.50
C GLN A 152 -12.04 -10.95 -23.89
N GLY A 153 -11.91 -9.80 -24.58
CA GLY A 153 -13.03 -8.99 -25.02
C GLY A 153 -13.63 -8.04 -23.98
N VAL A 154 -13.00 -7.91 -22.80
CA VAL A 154 -13.46 -7.02 -21.72
C VAL A 154 -12.33 -6.12 -21.20
N GLN A 155 -12.66 -5.09 -20.45
CA GLN A 155 -11.74 -4.22 -19.74
C GLN A 155 -11.18 -4.91 -18.47
N PHE A 156 -10.27 -4.23 -17.78
CA PHE A 156 -9.81 -4.64 -16.47
C PHE A 156 -10.97 -4.85 -15.49
N ALA A 157 -10.80 -5.81 -14.56
CA ALA A 157 -11.78 -6.01 -13.49
C ALA A 157 -11.87 -4.77 -12.57
N ARG A 158 -10.73 -4.14 -12.31
CA ARG A 158 -10.59 -2.83 -11.68
C ARG A 158 -9.67 -1.98 -12.54
N SER A 159 -10.13 -0.80 -12.93
CA SER A 159 -9.34 0.09 -13.80
C SER A 159 -8.04 0.50 -13.12
N PRO A 160 -6.88 0.24 -13.72
CA PRO A 160 -5.61 0.78 -13.20
C PRO A 160 -5.65 2.31 -13.17
N PHE A 161 -5.05 2.89 -12.15
CA PHE A 161 -5.06 4.34 -11.94
C PHE A 161 -3.66 4.92 -12.13
N CYS A 162 -3.51 5.83 -13.09
CA CYS A 162 -2.26 6.45 -13.47
C CYS A 162 -2.25 7.95 -13.12
N VAL A 163 -1.20 8.39 -12.43
CA VAL A 163 -1.03 9.78 -11.99
C VAL A 163 0.40 10.24 -12.26
N ALA A 164 0.57 11.45 -12.79
CA ALA A 164 1.88 12.05 -12.97
C ALA A 164 2.32 12.79 -11.69
N PHE A 165 3.50 12.42 -11.19
CA PHE A 165 4.14 13.01 -10.01
C PHE A 165 5.54 13.53 -10.32
N GLN A 166 6.05 14.36 -9.42
CA GLN A 166 7.44 14.77 -9.39
C GLN A 166 7.94 14.87 -7.95
N SER A 167 9.12 14.35 -7.69
CA SER A 167 9.88 14.54 -6.45
C SER A 167 11.31 14.88 -6.78
N GLY A 168 11.79 16.02 -6.31
CA GLY A 168 13.10 16.54 -6.71
C GLY A 168 13.22 16.67 -8.24
N TRP A 169 14.25 16.07 -8.82
CA TRP A 169 14.51 16.02 -10.26
C TRP A 169 13.71 14.93 -10.98
N PHE A 170 13.18 13.94 -10.23
CA PHE A 170 12.50 12.79 -10.80
C PHE A 170 11.04 13.09 -11.10
N LYS A 171 10.69 13.08 -12.39
CA LYS A 171 9.32 13.21 -12.90
C LYS A 171 8.90 11.86 -13.51
N PHE A 172 7.76 11.33 -13.10
CA PHE A 172 7.31 10.00 -13.49
C PHE A 172 5.80 9.87 -13.50
N PHE A 173 5.31 8.90 -14.25
CA PHE A 173 3.95 8.40 -14.17
C PHE A 173 3.91 7.21 -13.23
N LEU A 174 3.04 7.26 -12.24
CA LEU A 174 2.82 6.18 -11.28
C LEU A 174 1.45 5.56 -11.52
N THR A 175 1.46 4.27 -11.84
CA THR A 175 0.22 3.50 -12.05
C THR A 175 0.05 2.50 -10.92
N THR A 176 -1.11 2.50 -10.28
CA THR A 176 -1.45 1.48 -9.29
C THR A 176 -2.55 0.54 -9.80
N VAL A 177 -2.44 -0.73 -9.39
CA VAL A 177 -3.33 -1.80 -9.78
C VAL A 177 -3.85 -2.57 -8.57
N HIS A 178 -5.04 -3.18 -8.73
CA HIS A 178 -5.53 -4.26 -7.90
C HIS A 178 -6.07 -5.34 -8.84
N ILE A 179 -5.20 -6.28 -9.21
CA ILE A 179 -5.47 -7.30 -10.23
C ILE A 179 -6.40 -8.38 -9.66
N ILE A 180 -7.18 -9.01 -10.54
CA ILE A 180 -8.15 -10.04 -10.16
C ILE A 180 -7.53 -11.17 -9.35
N TYR A 181 -8.22 -11.56 -8.27
CA TYR A 181 -7.93 -12.76 -7.49
C TYR A 181 -8.70 -13.97 -8.04
N GLY A 182 -8.25 -15.18 -7.73
CA GLY A 182 -8.93 -16.44 -8.04
C GLY A 182 -7.95 -17.60 -8.18
N SER A 183 -8.42 -18.82 -7.95
CA SER A 183 -7.62 -20.05 -7.97
C SER A 183 -7.97 -21.01 -9.11
N THR A 184 -9.05 -20.74 -9.87
CA THR A 184 -9.41 -21.56 -11.03
C THR A 184 -8.46 -21.32 -12.20
N LYS A 185 -8.39 -22.25 -13.14
CA LYS A 185 -7.53 -22.10 -14.33
C LYS A 185 -7.87 -20.84 -15.13
N GLU A 186 -9.15 -20.55 -15.25
CA GLU A 186 -9.69 -19.39 -15.97
C GLU A 186 -9.28 -18.08 -15.27
N ALA A 187 -9.44 -18.02 -13.94
CA ALA A 187 -9.04 -16.85 -13.15
C ALA A 187 -7.53 -16.61 -13.21
N LEU A 188 -6.72 -17.69 -13.16
CA LEU A 188 -5.27 -17.60 -13.29
C LEU A 188 -4.85 -17.14 -14.70
N ALA A 189 -5.52 -17.61 -15.75
CA ALA A 189 -5.24 -17.16 -17.11
C ALA A 189 -5.62 -15.67 -17.30
N LYS A 190 -6.80 -15.27 -16.83
CA LYS A 190 -7.25 -13.87 -16.89
C LYS A 190 -6.30 -12.94 -16.13
N ARG A 191 -5.83 -13.34 -14.93
CA ARG A 191 -4.82 -12.59 -14.15
C ARG A 191 -3.53 -12.36 -14.94
N GLU A 192 -3.00 -13.42 -15.56
CA GLU A 192 -1.79 -13.32 -16.37
C GLU A 192 -1.98 -12.36 -17.54
N GLU A 193 -3.11 -12.44 -18.23
CA GLU A 193 -3.46 -11.53 -19.32
C GLU A 193 -3.64 -10.08 -18.84
N GLU A 194 -4.31 -9.83 -17.71
CA GLU A 194 -4.44 -8.48 -17.14
C GLU A 194 -3.08 -7.86 -16.83
N ILE A 195 -2.18 -8.61 -16.18
CA ILE A 195 -0.82 -8.14 -15.86
C ILE A 195 -0.06 -7.81 -17.13
N LYS A 196 -0.08 -8.71 -18.13
CA LYS A 196 0.60 -8.50 -19.40
C LYS A 196 0.03 -7.31 -20.18
N ALA A 197 -1.30 -7.19 -20.21
CA ALA A 197 -1.99 -6.11 -20.93
C ALA A 197 -1.61 -4.73 -20.37
N ILE A 198 -1.67 -4.54 -19.05
CA ILE A 198 -1.31 -3.25 -18.44
C ILE A 198 0.17 -2.94 -18.61
N ALA A 199 1.06 -3.92 -18.42
CA ALA A 199 2.49 -3.73 -18.61
C ALA A 199 2.85 -3.33 -20.04
N THR A 200 2.31 -4.05 -21.03
CA THR A 200 2.54 -3.75 -22.46
C THR A 200 1.97 -2.38 -22.83
N PHE A 201 0.77 -2.06 -22.38
CA PHE A 201 0.12 -0.77 -22.66
C PHE A 201 0.94 0.41 -22.13
N LEU A 202 1.39 0.33 -20.87
CA LEU A 202 2.19 1.38 -20.24
C LEU A 202 3.62 1.45 -20.83
N SER A 203 4.21 0.31 -21.21
CA SER A 203 5.51 0.29 -21.87
C SER A 203 5.49 1.00 -23.22
N ASN A 204 4.43 0.77 -24.02
CA ASN A 204 4.25 1.48 -25.29
C ASN A 204 4.06 3.00 -25.06
N ARG A 205 3.33 3.40 -24.02
CA ARG A 205 3.20 4.80 -23.66
C ARG A 205 4.53 5.40 -23.22
N ALA A 206 5.29 4.70 -22.36
CA ALA A 206 6.61 5.16 -21.92
C ALA A 206 7.54 5.46 -23.08
N GLN A 207 7.53 4.61 -24.11
CA GLN A 207 8.28 4.80 -25.34
C GLN A 207 7.82 6.01 -26.15
N ASN A 208 6.50 6.16 -26.34
CA ASN A 208 5.93 7.24 -27.16
C ASN A 208 6.02 8.61 -26.49
N GLU A 209 5.95 8.67 -25.17
CA GLU A 209 5.93 9.89 -24.37
C GLU A 209 7.33 10.27 -23.85
N GLU A 210 8.35 9.42 -24.10
CA GLU A 210 9.71 9.60 -23.58
C GLU A 210 9.71 9.88 -22.07
N ALA A 211 8.96 9.07 -21.31
CA ALA A 211 8.70 9.29 -19.90
C ALA A 211 8.93 8.02 -19.06
N SER A 212 9.34 8.21 -17.81
CA SER A 212 9.49 7.14 -16.85
C SER A 212 8.12 6.72 -16.29
N TYR A 213 7.88 5.41 -16.29
CA TYR A 213 6.67 4.80 -15.76
C TYR A 213 7.01 3.82 -14.63
N ILE A 214 6.26 3.90 -13.55
CA ILE A 214 6.30 2.96 -12.42
C ILE A 214 4.92 2.32 -12.31
N ILE A 215 4.87 1.01 -12.18
CA ILE A 215 3.64 0.27 -11.88
C ILE A 215 3.79 -0.44 -10.52
N LEU A 216 2.82 -0.29 -9.65
CA LEU A 216 2.82 -0.91 -8.34
C LEU A 216 1.40 -1.27 -7.89
N GLY A 217 1.28 -2.07 -6.87
CA GLY A 217 -0.02 -2.47 -6.32
C GLY A 217 -0.10 -3.95 -6.00
N ASP A 218 -1.33 -4.39 -5.77
CA ASP A 218 -1.66 -5.79 -5.56
C ASP A 218 -1.89 -6.49 -6.91
N PHE A 219 -0.90 -7.29 -7.31
CA PHE A 219 -0.95 -8.12 -8.52
C PHE A 219 -1.47 -9.53 -8.25
N ASN A 220 -1.72 -9.87 -6.99
CA ASN A 220 -2.09 -11.22 -6.59
C ASN A 220 -1.09 -12.31 -7.04
N ILE A 221 0.22 -11.98 -7.05
CA ILE A 221 1.31 -12.88 -7.46
C ILE A 221 1.60 -13.89 -6.33
N PRO A 222 1.43 -15.21 -6.57
CA PRO A 222 1.59 -16.20 -5.51
C PRO A 222 3.04 -16.51 -5.15
N LYS A 223 3.99 -16.36 -6.10
CA LYS A 223 5.40 -16.73 -5.90
C LYS A 223 6.34 -15.79 -6.62
N ALA A 224 7.51 -15.55 -6.02
CA ALA A 224 8.60 -14.88 -6.71
C ALA A 224 9.04 -15.67 -7.96
N GLY A 225 9.23 -14.96 -9.08
CA GLY A 225 9.71 -15.54 -10.34
C GLY A 225 8.72 -16.47 -11.05
N ASP A 226 7.44 -16.43 -10.71
CA ASP A 226 6.40 -17.20 -11.39
C ASP A 226 5.97 -16.55 -12.73
N LYS A 227 5.02 -17.19 -13.42
CA LYS A 227 4.50 -16.71 -14.70
C LYS A 227 3.86 -15.32 -14.64
N PHE A 228 3.30 -14.90 -13.50
CA PHE A 228 2.69 -13.59 -13.32
C PHE A 228 3.76 -12.49 -13.21
N MET A 229 4.86 -12.74 -12.47
CA MET A 229 6.02 -11.85 -12.48
C MET A 229 6.63 -11.76 -13.88
N ASN A 230 6.77 -12.91 -14.56
CA ASN A 230 7.28 -12.94 -15.93
C ASN A 230 6.36 -12.19 -16.92
N ALA A 231 5.03 -12.21 -16.71
CA ALA A 231 4.10 -11.43 -17.52
C ALA A 231 4.33 -9.93 -17.38
N LEU A 232 4.61 -9.45 -16.17
CA LEU A 232 4.95 -8.05 -15.91
C LEU A 232 6.28 -7.66 -16.58
N GLU A 233 7.31 -8.52 -16.43
CA GLU A 233 8.63 -8.26 -17.02
C GLU A 233 8.63 -8.38 -18.56
N SER A 234 7.95 -9.38 -19.13
CA SER A 234 7.81 -9.52 -20.59
C SER A 234 6.98 -8.39 -21.22
N GLY A 235 6.16 -7.71 -20.43
CA GLY A 235 5.45 -6.50 -20.83
C GLY A 235 6.30 -5.23 -20.86
N GLY A 236 7.61 -5.33 -20.57
CA GLY A 236 8.56 -4.21 -20.64
C GLY A 236 8.88 -3.51 -19.32
N PHE A 237 8.42 -4.06 -18.21
CA PHE A 237 8.77 -3.55 -16.86
C PHE A 237 9.84 -4.42 -16.21
N ARG A 238 10.69 -3.81 -15.38
CA ARG A 238 11.70 -4.50 -14.59
C ARG A 238 11.33 -4.43 -13.12
N ILE A 239 11.34 -5.58 -12.44
CA ILE A 239 11.23 -5.65 -10.98
C ILE A 239 12.65 -5.86 -10.41
N PRO A 240 13.21 -4.92 -9.64
CA PRO A 240 14.52 -5.11 -9.02
C PRO A 240 14.58 -6.35 -8.12
N SER A 241 15.71 -7.06 -8.14
CA SER A 241 15.89 -8.31 -7.38
C SER A 241 15.66 -8.12 -5.88
N HIS A 242 16.09 -6.96 -5.34
CA HIS A 242 15.90 -6.62 -3.94
C HIS A 242 14.44 -6.39 -3.55
N ILE A 243 13.53 -6.09 -4.50
CA ILE A 243 12.07 -5.97 -4.28
C ILE A 243 11.41 -7.34 -4.41
N LYS A 244 11.74 -8.12 -5.44
CA LYS A 244 11.16 -9.46 -5.70
C LYS A 244 11.19 -10.41 -4.51
N LYS A 245 12.19 -10.30 -3.65
CA LYS A 245 12.42 -11.21 -2.52
C LYS A 245 11.46 -11.01 -1.34
N HIS A 246 10.72 -9.89 -1.28
CA HIS A 246 9.88 -9.57 -0.14
C HIS A 246 8.49 -10.19 -0.25
N PRO A 247 8.11 -11.11 0.68
CA PRO A 247 6.72 -11.55 0.79
C PRO A 247 5.88 -10.45 1.43
N THR A 248 4.65 -10.28 0.93
CA THR A 248 3.79 -9.18 1.34
C THR A 248 2.52 -9.60 2.08
N ASN A 249 2.30 -10.89 2.31
CA ASN A 249 1.15 -11.39 3.07
C ASN A 249 1.50 -11.80 4.50
N PHE A 250 0.47 -12.01 5.33
CA PHE A 250 0.57 -12.57 6.69
C PHE A 250 0.13 -14.03 6.80
N GLY A 251 -0.27 -14.67 5.72
CA GLY A 251 -0.74 -16.06 5.74
C GLY A 251 0.39 -17.08 6.00
N LYS A 252 -0.01 -18.33 6.29
CA LYS A 252 0.93 -19.46 6.50
C LYS A 252 1.78 -19.76 5.25
N GLU A 253 1.20 -19.55 4.07
CA GLU A 253 1.93 -19.64 2.80
C GLU A 253 2.52 -18.28 2.43
N ILE A 254 3.79 -18.27 2.07
CA ILE A 254 4.50 -17.08 1.63
C ILE A 254 4.01 -16.69 0.24
N LYS A 255 3.50 -15.45 0.09
CA LYS A 255 3.01 -14.87 -1.16
C LYS A 255 3.68 -13.53 -1.44
N HIS A 256 3.82 -13.21 -2.72
CA HIS A 256 4.42 -11.96 -3.21
C HIS A 256 3.37 -11.13 -3.96
N TYR A 257 2.20 -10.96 -3.34
CA TYR A 257 1.03 -10.33 -3.96
C TYR A 257 1.31 -8.95 -4.51
N ASP A 258 2.00 -8.13 -3.72
CA ASP A 258 2.32 -6.75 -4.06
C ASP A 258 3.70 -6.65 -4.73
N GLN A 259 3.81 -5.79 -5.76
CA GLN A 259 5.06 -5.54 -6.48
C GLN A 259 5.22 -4.06 -6.79
N ILE A 260 6.48 -3.67 -7.06
CA ILE A 260 6.85 -2.37 -7.63
C ILE A 260 7.79 -2.63 -8.80
N ALA A 261 7.40 -2.21 -10.01
CA ALA A 261 8.14 -2.42 -11.23
C ALA A 261 8.33 -1.13 -12.01
N PHE A 262 9.40 -1.05 -12.77
CA PHE A 262 9.89 0.16 -13.40
C PHE A 262 10.07 -0.01 -14.91
N ASN A 263 9.67 1.02 -15.66
CA ASN A 263 10.05 1.24 -17.06
C ASN A 263 10.58 2.67 -17.15
N LEU A 264 11.90 2.82 -17.08
CA LEU A 264 12.57 4.10 -16.97
C LEU A 264 13.10 4.53 -18.32
N HIS A 265 12.91 5.79 -18.70
CA HIS A 265 13.32 6.36 -19.97
C HIS A 265 14.63 7.15 -19.88
N SER A 266 14.84 7.87 -18.78
CA SER A 266 16.00 8.76 -18.61
C SER A 266 17.26 8.00 -18.17
N GLU A 267 18.42 8.39 -18.70
CA GLU A 267 19.71 7.89 -18.24
C GLU A 267 19.99 8.18 -16.74
N TYR A 268 19.34 9.23 -16.19
CA TYR A 268 19.45 9.57 -14.77
C TYR A 268 18.63 8.63 -13.86
N ASP A 269 17.67 7.91 -14.42
CA ASP A 269 16.81 6.97 -13.69
C ASP A 269 17.50 5.60 -13.50
N ILE A 270 18.61 5.32 -14.20
CA ILE A 270 19.30 4.01 -14.17
C ILE A 270 19.80 3.67 -12.77
N ASP A 271 20.27 4.65 -12.01
CA ASP A 271 20.76 4.45 -10.65
C ASP A 271 19.72 3.86 -9.69
N ILE A 272 18.43 4.05 -9.99
CA ILE A 272 17.32 3.49 -9.19
C ILE A 272 17.31 1.96 -9.27
N LEU A 273 17.70 1.41 -10.43
CA LEU A 273 17.67 -0.02 -10.73
C LEU A 273 19.04 -0.70 -10.61
N ASP A 274 20.10 0.04 -10.29
CA ASP A 274 21.43 -0.56 -10.12
C ASP A 274 21.42 -1.51 -8.91
N GLU A 275 21.68 -2.79 -9.16
CA GLU A 275 21.74 -3.83 -8.13
C GLU A 275 22.92 -3.62 -7.16
N ASN A 276 23.93 -2.85 -7.58
CA ASN A 276 25.05 -2.41 -6.74
C ASN A 276 24.74 -1.10 -6.00
N SER A 277 23.63 -0.42 -6.32
CA SER A 277 23.21 0.77 -5.61
C SER A 277 22.80 0.39 -4.18
N ARG A 278 22.93 1.36 -3.26
CA ARG A 278 22.48 1.22 -1.86
C ARG A 278 20.95 1.39 -1.73
N VAL A 279 20.20 1.12 -2.80
CA VAL A 279 18.74 1.22 -2.79
C VAL A 279 18.17 0.23 -1.79
N ARG A 280 17.40 0.73 -0.86
CA ARG A 280 16.76 -0.06 0.18
C ARG A 280 15.31 -0.34 -0.18
N SER A 281 14.84 -1.52 0.17
CA SER A 281 13.45 -1.91 0.04
C SER A 281 13.06 -2.88 1.15
N GLY A 282 11.78 -2.99 1.43
CA GLY A 282 11.29 -3.92 2.45
C GLY A 282 9.77 -4.10 2.38
N ALA A 283 9.30 -5.16 3.05
CA ALA A 283 7.90 -5.35 3.39
C ALA A 283 7.77 -5.21 4.92
N PHE A 284 7.07 -4.17 5.38
CA PHE A 284 7.03 -3.83 6.80
C PHE A 284 6.03 -4.71 7.56
N ASP A 285 6.53 -5.47 8.52
CA ASP A 285 5.72 -6.35 9.35
C ASP A 285 5.29 -5.65 10.64
N PHE A 286 4.14 -4.99 10.60
CA PHE A 286 3.60 -4.24 11.72
C PHE A 286 3.19 -5.13 12.92
N THR A 287 3.00 -6.44 12.72
CA THR A 287 2.60 -7.36 13.82
C THR A 287 3.70 -7.57 14.86
N LYS A 288 4.92 -7.10 14.59
CA LYS A 288 6.00 -7.08 15.59
C LYS A 288 5.79 -6.01 16.67
N SER A 289 4.98 -4.98 16.41
CA SER A 289 4.79 -3.84 17.32
C SER A 289 3.35 -3.59 17.72
N VAL A 290 2.37 -3.95 16.85
CA VAL A 290 0.93 -3.71 17.09
C VAL A 290 0.14 -4.96 16.71
N TYR A 291 -0.93 -5.25 17.45
CA TYR A 291 -1.69 -6.47 17.28
C TYR A 291 -0.79 -7.72 17.27
N ARG A 292 0.19 -7.76 18.19
CA ARG A 292 1.14 -8.84 18.36
C ARG A 292 0.45 -10.12 18.83
N ASP A 293 1.12 -11.25 18.67
CA ASP A 293 0.56 -12.53 19.07
C ASP A 293 0.17 -12.59 20.55
N GLU A 294 0.95 -11.95 21.42
CA GLU A 294 0.68 -11.86 22.86
C GLU A 294 -0.46 -10.90 23.24
N ASP A 295 -0.89 -10.03 22.32
CA ASP A 295 -1.92 -9.02 22.62
C ASP A 295 -3.36 -9.59 22.56
N TYR A 296 -3.56 -10.84 22.11
CA TYR A 296 -4.90 -11.37 21.82
C TYR A 296 -5.86 -11.31 23.01
N GLU A 297 -5.37 -11.49 24.25
CA GLU A 297 -6.19 -11.43 25.46
C GLU A 297 -6.81 -10.06 25.69
N ASP A 298 -6.08 -9.00 25.40
CA ASP A 298 -6.55 -7.62 25.51
C ASP A 298 -7.69 -7.28 24.55
N TYR A 299 -7.82 -8.07 23.46
CA TYR A 299 -8.87 -7.87 22.45
C TYR A 299 -10.06 -8.81 22.58
N ILE A 300 -10.07 -9.76 23.52
CA ILE A 300 -11.19 -10.69 23.76
C ILE A 300 -12.53 -9.98 23.88
N PRO A 301 -12.68 -8.83 24.62
CA PRO A 301 -13.96 -8.14 24.74
C PRO A 301 -14.53 -7.64 23.40
N PHE A 302 -13.69 -7.52 22.38
CA PHE A 302 -14.08 -7.05 21.04
C PHE A 302 -14.24 -8.19 20.02
N MET A 303 -13.87 -9.42 20.40
CA MET A 303 -13.93 -10.61 19.54
C MET A 303 -15.16 -11.46 19.88
N THR A 304 -16.36 -10.93 19.57
CA THR A 304 -17.62 -11.62 19.87
C THR A 304 -18.09 -12.49 18.71
N LYS A 305 -18.94 -13.47 19.03
CA LYS A 305 -19.70 -14.28 18.06
C LYS A 305 -21.18 -14.33 18.42
N ASP A 306 -22.04 -14.47 17.41
CA ASP A 306 -23.46 -14.68 17.62
C ASP A 306 -23.74 -16.15 17.97
N VAL A 307 -24.42 -16.38 19.10
CA VAL A 307 -24.89 -17.70 19.54
C VAL A 307 -26.41 -17.69 19.57
N SER A 308 -27.02 -18.72 19.02
CA SER A 308 -28.47 -18.90 19.00
C SER A 308 -28.91 -19.50 20.34
N VAL A 309 -29.73 -18.76 21.11
CA VAL A 309 -30.29 -19.19 22.38
C VAL A 309 -31.82 -19.13 22.35
N PRO A 310 -32.55 -19.91 23.18
CA PRO A 310 -33.99 -19.76 23.27
C PRO A 310 -34.40 -18.33 23.63
N ASN A 311 -35.39 -17.79 22.94
CA ASN A 311 -35.91 -16.47 23.22
C ASN A 311 -36.86 -16.52 24.41
N PRO A 312 -36.54 -15.86 25.55
CA PRO A 312 -37.41 -15.90 26.76
C PRO A 312 -38.78 -15.29 26.53
N ASP A 313 -38.87 -14.31 25.61
CA ASP A 313 -40.13 -13.57 25.35
C ASP A 313 -40.98 -14.23 24.22
N LYS A 314 -40.44 -15.24 23.53
CA LYS A 314 -41.10 -15.90 22.38
C LYS A 314 -40.84 -17.41 22.42
N PRO A 315 -41.66 -18.18 23.18
CA PRO A 315 -41.48 -19.62 23.28
C PRO A 315 -41.44 -20.31 21.91
N GLY A 316 -40.47 -21.25 21.74
CA GLY A 316 -40.25 -21.93 20.47
C GLY A 316 -39.48 -21.19 19.40
N LYS A 317 -39.03 -19.97 19.68
CA LYS A 317 -38.13 -19.20 18.79
C LYS A 317 -36.77 -19.00 19.44
N ASN A 318 -35.73 -18.91 18.64
CA ASN A 318 -34.40 -18.55 19.09
C ASN A 318 -34.10 -17.06 18.85
N MET A 319 -33.23 -16.50 19.68
CA MET A 319 -32.62 -15.19 19.50
C MET A 319 -31.09 -15.32 19.41
N LYS A 320 -30.45 -14.37 18.76
CA LYS A 320 -28.98 -14.29 18.73
C LYS A 320 -28.49 -13.42 19.88
N VAL A 321 -27.54 -13.94 20.64
CA VAL A 321 -26.81 -13.19 21.66
C VAL A 321 -25.33 -13.18 21.32
N LYS A 322 -24.67 -12.05 21.56
CA LYS A 322 -23.22 -11.94 21.39
C LYS A 322 -22.52 -12.49 22.62
N VAL A 323 -21.59 -13.40 22.40
CA VAL A 323 -20.72 -13.95 23.44
C VAL A 323 -19.27 -13.74 23.04
N GLU A 324 -18.40 -13.55 24.00
CA GLU A 324 -16.95 -13.46 23.77
C GLU A 324 -16.39 -14.79 23.30
N ARG A 325 -15.36 -14.75 22.43
CA ARG A 325 -14.54 -15.90 22.12
C ARG A 325 -13.52 -16.09 23.24
N THR A 326 -13.15 -17.32 23.54
CA THR A 326 -12.22 -17.63 24.65
C THR A 326 -11.22 -18.70 24.23
N GLY A 327 -10.07 -18.76 24.93
CA GLY A 327 -9.06 -19.79 24.73
C GLY A 327 -8.53 -19.85 23.31
N GLU A 328 -8.32 -21.06 22.79
CA GLU A 328 -7.77 -21.31 21.45
C GLU A 328 -8.64 -20.72 20.32
N GLU A 329 -9.98 -20.69 20.50
CA GLU A 329 -10.87 -20.06 19.52
C GLU A 329 -10.61 -18.55 19.42
N ALA A 330 -10.41 -17.85 20.55
CA ALA A 330 -10.12 -16.43 20.57
C ALA A 330 -8.76 -16.14 19.90
N MET A 331 -7.75 -16.92 20.23
CA MET A 331 -6.41 -16.80 19.66
C MET A 331 -6.43 -17.02 18.14
N THR A 332 -7.08 -18.07 17.67
CA THR A 332 -7.21 -18.37 16.23
C THR A 332 -7.95 -17.25 15.51
N TYR A 333 -9.07 -16.77 16.07
CA TYR A 333 -9.85 -15.69 15.47
C TYR A 333 -9.06 -14.38 15.45
N PHE A 334 -8.27 -14.10 16.48
CA PHE A 334 -7.38 -12.94 16.53
C PHE A 334 -6.39 -12.93 15.36
N HIS A 335 -5.70 -14.06 15.16
CA HIS A 335 -4.70 -14.19 14.10
C HIS A 335 -5.28 -14.18 12.69
N ASP A 336 -6.33 -14.96 12.47
CA ASP A 336 -6.83 -15.25 11.13
C ASP A 336 -7.87 -14.23 10.64
N THR A 337 -8.43 -13.41 11.56
CA THR A 337 -9.52 -12.50 11.22
C THR A 337 -9.37 -11.13 11.88
N TYR A 338 -9.33 -11.06 13.22
CA TYR A 338 -9.47 -9.79 13.92
C TYR A 338 -8.38 -8.77 13.58
N ARG A 339 -7.10 -9.11 13.77
CA ARG A 339 -5.98 -8.21 13.47
C ARG A 339 -5.91 -7.84 11.98
N ILE A 340 -6.31 -8.78 11.11
CA ILE A 340 -6.38 -8.56 9.67
C ILE A 340 -7.44 -7.48 9.36
N ASP A 341 -8.63 -7.60 9.95
CA ASP A 341 -9.71 -6.62 9.78
C ASP A 341 -9.37 -5.27 10.43
N GLN A 342 -8.53 -5.25 11.46
CA GLN A 342 -8.07 -4.04 12.12
C GLN A 342 -6.93 -3.34 11.35
N MET A 343 -6.06 -4.07 10.69
CA MET A 343 -4.92 -3.53 9.94
C MET A 343 -4.98 -3.91 8.46
N SER A 344 -4.43 -5.05 8.10
CA SER A 344 -4.49 -5.67 6.78
C SER A 344 -3.91 -7.09 6.80
N ASP A 345 -4.26 -7.90 5.80
CA ASP A 345 -3.59 -9.16 5.45
C ASP A 345 -2.38 -8.95 4.51
N HIS A 346 -2.11 -7.72 4.10
CA HIS A 346 -0.93 -7.33 3.34
C HIS A 346 0.02 -6.46 4.16
N LYS A 347 1.33 -6.65 3.92
CA LYS A 347 2.40 -5.79 4.43
C LYS A 347 2.63 -4.62 3.47
N PRO A 348 2.84 -3.39 3.95
CA PRO A 348 3.30 -2.32 3.08
C PRO A 348 4.63 -2.72 2.41
N LEU A 349 4.67 -2.74 1.09
CA LEU A 349 5.90 -2.92 0.30
C LEU A 349 6.45 -1.55 -0.05
N TRP A 350 7.70 -1.28 0.30
CA TRP A 350 8.32 0.02 0.08
C TRP A 350 9.68 -0.09 -0.60
N VAL A 351 10.09 0.99 -1.26
CA VAL A 351 11.41 1.19 -1.87
C VAL A 351 11.86 2.64 -1.69
N GLU A 352 13.15 2.83 -1.44
CA GLU A 352 13.80 4.13 -1.45
C GLU A 352 14.38 4.40 -2.84
N LEU A 353 14.00 5.51 -3.46
CA LEU A 353 14.45 5.93 -4.78
C LEU A 353 15.33 7.18 -4.66
N LYS A 354 16.46 7.23 -5.34
CA LYS A 354 17.23 8.47 -5.50
C LYS A 354 16.47 9.41 -6.43
N VAL A 355 16.28 10.66 -6.04
CA VAL A 355 15.55 11.68 -6.80
C VAL A 355 16.34 12.97 -7.02
N ASP A 356 17.55 13.07 -6.47
CA ASP A 356 18.49 14.14 -6.75
C ASP A 356 19.56 13.67 -7.75
N PHE A 357 19.50 14.23 -8.94
CA PHE A 357 20.41 13.97 -10.07
C PHE A 357 21.26 15.21 -10.42
N SER A 358 21.32 16.19 -9.54
CA SER A 358 21.99 17.48 -9.80
C SER A 358 23.47 17.31 -10.15
N ASP A 359 24.19 16.45 -9.42
CA ASP A 359 25.61 16.20 -9.68
C ASP A 359 25.86 15.56 -11.06
N GLN A 360 25.04 14.57 -11.46
CA GLN A 360 25.14 13.94 -12.77
C GLN A 360 24.83 14.93 -13.89
N TYR A 361 23.83 15.79 -13.69
CA TYR A 361 23.49 16.83 -14.67
C TYR A 361 24.60 17.84 -14.85
N ILE A 362 25.19 18.34 -13.75
CA ILE A 362 26.32 19.28 -13.81
C ILE A 362 27.53 18.67 -14.49
N GLU A 363 27.84 17.40 -14.18
CA GLU A 363 28.96 16.69 -14.82
C GLU A 363 28.73 16.48 -16.31
N LYS A 364 27.51 16.20 -16.76
CA LYS A 364 27.14 16.12 -18.17
C LYS A 364 27.37 17.45 -18.88
N LEU A 365 26.90 18.56 -18.30
CA LEU A 365 27.15 19.90 -18.85
C LEU A 365 28.64 20.21 -18.96
N ARG A 366 29.44 19.83 -17.95
CA ARG A 366 30.90 19.99 -17.98
C ARG A 366 31.53 19.27 -19.18
N GLN A 367 31.07 18.06 -19.47
CA GLN A 367 31.57 17.27 -20.60
C GLN A 367 31.15 17.88 -21.95
N GLU A 368 29.94 18.44 -22.05
CA GLU A 368 29.44 19.07 -23.28
C GLU A 368 30.22 20.35 -23.64
N VAL A 369 30.58 21.18 -22.65
CA VAL A 369 31.36 22.42 -22.89
C VAL A 369 32.87 22.19 -23.05
N SER A 370 33.33 20.97 -22.79
CA SER A 370 34.74 20.56 -22.93
C SER A 370 35.03 19.94 -24.32
N LYS A 371 33.99 19.68 -25.12
CA LYS A 371 34.06 19.25 -26.51
C LYS A 371 34.06 20.44 -27.45
#